data_f9c50795e38b99088fbd508c2591b7f2
#
_entry.id   f9c50795e38b99088fbd508c2591b7f2
#
_cell.length_a   1.000
_cell.length_b   1.000
_cell.length_c   1.000
_cell.angle_alpha   90.00
_cell.angle_beta   90.00
_cell.angle_gamma   90.00
#
_symmetry.space_group_name_H-M   'P 1'
#
loop_
_entity.id
_entity.type
_entity.pdbx_description
1 polymer ?
#
loop_
_entity_poly.entity_id
_entity_poly.type
_entity_poly.pdbx_seq_one_letter_code
_entity_poly.pdbx_strand_id
1 'polypeptide(L)'
;MSNRDTSIDPRLLESARKEFMEKGFIKAELKTICENAKITTGAVYKRYKGKEELFSAVVEEAVSTLDRFVSERTDVDFSSMSDEEVRNTWIMQEKYILDVFRILWDIREEFVLLLEKSAGTVHENFGHDFAFRMTHAYTQYYEEAKKRTIAKAEITDQEMHVLCTVFWTSIYEPFIHEMSWKEIEEHCKVLCRFLDWKKAVGIMD
;
A
#
# COMPACT_ATOMS: atom_id res chain seq x y z
N MET A 1 -10.11 -34.76 17.86
CA MET A 1 -9.74 -33.53 17.14
C MET A 1 -9.65 -32.40 18.16
N SER A 2 -8.46 -31.87 18.46
CA SER A 2 -8.31 -30.76 19.42
C SER A 2 -8.93 -29.50 18.76
N ASN A 3 -9.97 -28.94 19.39
CA ASN A 3 -10.55 -27.67 18.95
C ASN A 3 -9.43 -26.62 18.96
N ARG A 4 -9.16 -26.01 17.80
CA ARG A 4 -8.21 -24.89 17.69
C ARG A 4 -8.77 -23.75 18.55
N ASP A 5 -8.03 -23.35 19.59
CA ASP A 5 -8.43 -22.22 20.42
C ASP A 5 -8.20 -20.92 19.62
N THR A 6 -9.27 -20.40 19.04
CA THR A 6 -9.25 -19.18 18.20
C THR A 6 -9.01 -17.90 19.01
N SER A 7 -9.13 -17.95 20.36
CA SER A 7 -8.88 -16.79 21.23
C SER A 7 -7.38 -16.45 21.34
N ILE A 8 -6.50 -17.37 20.98
CA ILE A 8 -5.04 -17.17 21.01
C ILE A 8 -4.58 -16.30 19.82
N ASP A 9 -5.20 -16.46 18.66
CA ASP A 9 -4.72 -15.82 17.42
C ASP A 9 -4.73 -14.29 17.51
N PRO A 10 -5.77 -13.59 18.00
CA PRO A 10 -5.73 -12.13 18.14
C PRO A 10 -4.64 -11.62 19.10
N ARG A 11 -4.43 -12.32 20.24
CA ARG A 11 -3.39 -11.93 21.21
C ARG A 11 -1.99 -12.15 20.68
N LEU A 12 -1.80 -13.22 19.91
CA LEU A 12 -0.53 -13.51 19.26
C LEU A 12 -0.19 -12.49 18.19
N LEU A 13 -1.15 -12.16 17.31
CA LEU A 13 -0.95 -11.16 16.25
C LEU A 13 -0.68 -9.78 16.83
N GLU A 14 -1.42 -9.38 17.89
CA GLU A 14 -1.19 -8.10 18.56
C GLU A 14 0.20 -8.04 19.23
N SER A 15 0.63 -9.12 19.89
CA SER A 15 1.97 -9.19 20.48
C SER A 15 3.07 -9.18 19.42
N ALA A 16 2.84 -9.89 18.32
CA ALA A 16 3.78 -9.94 17.19
C ALA A 16 3.90 -8.56 16.53
N ARG A 17 2.78 -7.88 16.29
CA ARG A 17 2.74 -6.54 15.73
C ARG A 17 3.58 -5.56 16.55
N LYS A 18 3.40 -5.53 17.87
CA LYS A 18 4.17 -4.67 18.78
C LYS A 18 5.66 -4.95 18.73
N GLU A 19 6.06 -6.21 18.79
CA GLU A 19 7.47 -6.60 18.76
C GLU A 19 8.11 -6.25 17.40
N PHE A 20 7.39 -6.49 16.28
CA PHE A 20 7.88 -6.14 14.95
C PHE A 20 7.95 -4.61 14.75
N MET A 21 6.98 -3.84 15.27
CA MET A 21 7.03 -2.37 15.21
C MET A 21 8.25 -1.83 15.94
N GLU A 22 8.52 -2.34 17.14
CA GLU A 22 9.64 -1.86 17.97
C GLU A 22 11.01 -2.24 17.40
N LYS A 23 11.18 -3.49 16.95
CA LYS A 23 12.51 -4.05 16.62
C LYS A 23 12.75 -4.34 15.14
N GLY A 24 11.71 -4.29 14.31
CA GLY A 24 11.73 -4.81 12.95
C GLY A 24 11.79 -6.34 12.90
N PHE A 25 11.49 -6.93 11.73
CA PHE A 25 11.45 -8.38 11.59
C PHE A 25 12.76 -9.07 12.00
N ILE A 26 13.92 -8.56 11.57
CA ILE A 26 15.21 -9.23 11.78
C ILE A 26 15.46 -9.42 13.28
N LYS A 27 15.30 -8.37 14.09
CA LYS A 27 15.66 -8.34 15.51
C LYS A 27 14.54 -8.81 16.45
N ALA A 28 13.32 -8.95 15.95
CA ALA A 28 12.20 -9.43 16.74
C ALA A 28 12.36 -10.89 17.16
N GLU A 29 11.98 -11.21 18.39
CA GLU A 29 12.16 -12.53 18.98
C GLU A 29 10.82 -13.24 19.21
N LEU A 30 10.65 -14.45 18.65
CA LEU A 30 9.45 -15.28 18.90
C LEU A 30 9.22 -15.55 20.39
N LYS A 31 10.30 -15.65 21.17
CA LYS A 31 10.20 -15.87 22.62
C LYS A 31 9.48 -14.71 23.29
N THR A 32 9.90 -13.48 23.02
CA THR A 32 9.27 -12.25 23.54
C THR A 32 7.81 -12.14 23.12
N ILE A 33 7.52 -12.43 21.84
CA ILE A 33 6.13 -12.46 21.33
C ILE A 33 5.29 -13.46 22.12
N CYS A 34 5.79 -14.68 22.35
CA CYS A 34 5.07 -15.71 23.09
C CYS A 34 4.83 -15.32 24.55
N GLU A 35 5.85 -14.77 25.23
CA GLU A 35 5.75 -14.32 26.63
C GLU A 35 4.68 -13.24 26.79
N ASN A 36 4.69 -12.23 25.94
CA ASN A 36 3.74 -11.13 25.94
C ASN A 36 2.31 -11.60 25.61
N ALA A 37 2.16 -12.53 24.67
CA ALA A 37 0.86 -13.15 24.32
C ALA A 37 0.37 -14.16 25.35
N LYS A 38 1.21 -14.55 26.35
CA LYS A 38 0.93 -15.60 27.35
C LYS A 38 0.63 -16.96 26.70
N ILE A 39 1.44 -17.34 25.72
CA ILE A 39 1.35 -18.63 25.00
C ILE A 39 2.73 -19.29 24.95
N THR A 40 2.75 -20.58 24.59
CA THR A 40 3.99 -21.31 24.37
C THR A 40 4.48 -21.18 22.92
N THR A 41 5.80 -21.27 22.71
CA THR A 41 6.40 -21.33 21.35
C THR A 41 5.82 -22.49 20.53
N GLY A 42 5.56 -23.64 21.16
CA GLY A 42 4.89 -24.78 20.50
C GLY A 42 3.46 -24.45 20.01
N ALA A 43 2.75 -23.52 20.66
CA ALA A 43 1.45 -23.06 20.19
C ALA A 43 1.57 -22.19 18.93
N VAL A 44 2.66 -21.42 18.81
CA VAL A 44 2.97 -20.65 17.58
C VAL A 44 3.27 -21.60 16.43
N TYR A 45 4.18 -22.58 16.61
CA TYR A 45 4.56 -23.52 15.55
C TYR A 45 3.42 -24.47 15.09
N LYS A 46 2.36 -24.59 15.88
CA LYS A 46 1.13 -25.26 15.42
C LYS A 46 0.28 -24.43 14.45
N ARG A 47 0.52 -23.12 14.37
CA ARG A 47 -0.24 -22.15 13.57
C ARG A 47 0.54 -21.61 12.40
N TYR A 48 1.79 -21.27 12.63
CA TYR A 48 2.72 -20.65 11.70
C TYR A 48 4.01 -21.46 11.65
N LYS A 49 4.60 -21.64 10.47
CA LYS A 49 5.84 -22.38 10.28
C LYS A 49 7.05 -21.69 10.89
N GLY A 50 6.93 -20.43 11.27
CA GLY A 50 7.98 -19.63 11.87
C GLY A 50 7.65 -18.16 11.96
N LYS A 51 8.66 -17.35 12.29
CA LYS A 51 8.55 -15.90 12.46
C LYS A 51 8.10 -15.18 11.18
N GLU A 52 8.53 -15.65 10.01
CA GLU A 52 8.17 -15.04 8.72
C GLU A 52 6.68 -15.23 8.37
N GLU A 53 6.14 -16.44 8.55
CA GLU A 53 4.72 -16.68 8.33
C GLU A 53 3.84 -15.90 9.33
N LEU A 54 4.33 -15.74 10.57
CA LEU A 54 3.67 -14.90 11.56
C LEU A 54 3.72 -13.41 11.16
N PHE A 55 4.85 -12.93 10.65
CA PHE A 55 4.96 -11.56 10.12
C PHE A 55 4.00 -11.33 8.95
N SER A 56 3.97 -12.24 7.98
CA SER A 56 3.06 -12.18 6.84
C SER A 56 1.59 -12.14 7.28
N ALA A 57 1.24 -12.91 8.32
CA ALA A 57 -0.11 -12.88 8.88
C ALA A 57 -0.45 -11.54 9.58
N VAL A 58 0.55 -10.86 10.17
CA VAL A 58 0.35 -9.53 10.78
C VAL A 58 0.09 -8.48 9.71
N VAL A 59 0.80 -8.54 8.57
CA VAL A 59 0.68 -7.51 7.50
C VAL A 59 -0.34 -7.88 6.42
N GLU A 60 -1.07 -8.99 6.55
CA GLU A 60 -2.00 -9.54 5.54
C GLU A 60 -3.06 -8.53 5.09
N GLU A 61 -3.64 -7.77 6.04
CA GLU A 61 -4.66 -6.79 5.73
C GLU A 61 -4.09 -5.62 4.91
N ALA A 62 -2.88 -5.18 5.22
CA ALA A 62 -2.20 -4.15 4.43
C ALA A 62 -1.88 -4.65 3.02
N VAL A 63 -1.32 -5.85 2.88
CA VAL A 63 -1.02 -6.47 1.58
C VAL A 63 -2.29 -6.60 0.74
N SER A 64 -3.35 -7.20 1.29
CA SER A 64 -4.60 -7.43 0.56
C SER A 64 -5.31 -6.12 0.17
N THR A 65 -5.24 -5.08 1.00
CA THR A 65 -5.79 -3.75 0.71
C THR A 65 -5.05 -3.10 -0.45
N LEU A 66 -3.71 -3.15 -0.45
CA LEU A 66 -2.90 -2.57 -1.51
C LEU A 66 -2.99 -3.38 -2.82
N ASP A 67 -3.08 -4.69 -2.73
CA ASP A 67 -3.32 -5.56 -3.89
C ASP A 67 -4.65 -5.24 -4.58
N ARG A 68 -5.70 -4.96 -3.79
CA ARG A 68 -6.99 -4.52 -4.32
C ARG A 68 -6.87 -3.18 -5.06
N PHE A 69 -6.13 -2.21 -4.52
CA PHE A 69 -5.89 -0.93 -5.21
C PHE A 69 -5.24 -1.10 -6.58
N VAL A 70 -4.31 -2.06 -6.71
CA VAL A 70 -3.69 -2.39 -8.01
C VAL A 70 -4.69 -3.08 -8.92
N SER A 71 -5.39 -4.13 -8.44
CA SER A 71 -6.33 -4.92 -9.24
C SER A 71 -7.45 -4.06 -9.85
N GLU A 72 -8.02 -3.15 -9.05
CA GLU A 72 -9.06 -2.22 -9.52
C GLU A 72 -8.60 -1.30 -10.65
N ARG A 73 -7.28 -1.16 -10.85
CA ARG A 73 -6.69 -0.32 -11.91
C ARG A 73 -6.10 -1.12 -13.06
N THR A 74 -5.82 -2.40 -12.88
CA THR A 74 -5.28 -3.26 -13.95
C THR A 74 -6.37 -3.99 -14.72
N ASP A 75 -7.47 -4.34 -14.07
CA ASP A 75 -8.57 -5.13 -14.65
C ASP A 75 -9.64 -4.22 -15.29
N VAL A 76 -9.21 -3.25 -16.12
CA VAL A 76 -10.09 -2.26 -16.73
C VAL A 76 -10.37 -2.59 -18.18
N ASP A 77 -11.66 -2.64 -18.53
CA ASP A 77 -12.10 -2.68 -19.93
C ASP A 77 -12.20 -1.26 -20.51
N PHE A 78 -11.14 -0.80 -21.13
CA PHE A 78 -11.10 0.51 -21.78
C PHE A 78 -12.13 0.67 -22.91
N SER A 79 -12.63 -0.42 -23.50
CA SER A 79 -13.63 -0.33 -24.58
C SER A 79 -14.99 0.19 -24.10
N SER A 80 -15.26 0.01 -22.81
CA SER A 80 -16.50 0.50 -22.15
C SER A 80 -16.41 1.96 -21.67
N MET A 81 -15.20 2.55 -21.60
CA MET A 81 -14.97 3.91 -21.11
C MET A 81 -15.18 4.95 -22.21
N SER A 82 -15.91 6.01 -21.88
CA SER A 82 -15.98 7.23 -22.68
C SER A 82 -14.65 8.02 -22.62
N ASP A 83 -14.46 8.94 -23.56
CA ASP A 83 -13.28 9.83 -23.56
C ASP A 83 -13.23 10.73 -22.32
N GLU A 84 -14.41 11.10 -21.78
CA GLU A 84 -14.49 11.88 -20.56
C GLU A 84 -14.03 11.07 -19.33
N GLU A 85 -14.40 9.80 -19.23
CA GLU A 85 -13.95 8.92 -18.17
C GLU A 85 -12.44 8.70 -18.23
N VAL A 86 -11.87 8.51 -19.43
CA VAL A 86 -10.41 8.43 -19.61
C VAL A 86 -9.72 9.73 -19.18
N ARG A 87 -10.27 10.91 -19.50
CA ARG A 87 -9.74 12.20 -19.02
C ARG A 87 -9.82 12.33 -17.49
N ASN A 88 -10.92 11.90 -16.91
CA ASN A 88 -11.17 12.01 -15.46
C ASN A 88 -10.25 11.13 -14.62
N THR A 89 -9.70 10.03 -15.16
CA THR A 89 -8.70 9.20 -14.50
C THR A 89 -7.45 10.00 -14.09
N TRP A 90 -7.11 11.06 -14.84
CA TRP A 90 -5.94 11.90 -14.61
C TRP A 90 -6.21 13.11 -13.71
N ILE A 91 -7.38 13.21 -13.11
CA ILE A 91 -7.74 14.30 -12.20
C ILE A 91 -7.50 13.85 -10.76
N MET A 92 -6.61 14.55 -10.07
CA MET A 92 -6.39 14.40 -8.63
C MET A 92 -7.56 15.02 -7.85
N GLN A 93 -8.59 14.22 -7.58
CA GLN A 93 -9.73 14.66 -6.77
C GLN A 93 -9.40 14.52 -5.28
N GLU A 94 -9.39 15.64 -4.54
CA GLU A 94 -9.08 15.66 -3.10
C GLU A 94 -9.91 14.65 -2.31
N LYS A 95 -11.20 14.56 -2.61
CA LYS A 95 -12.09 13.59 -1.94
C LYS A 95 -11.60 12.15 -2.12
N TYR A 96 -11.23 11.77 -3.34
CA TYR A 96 -10.77 10.42 -3.64
C TYR A 96 -9.45 10.11 -2.94
N ILE A 97 -8.49 11.03 -2.98
CA ILE A 97 -7.18 10.87 -2.32
C ILE A 97 -7.36 10.81 -0.79
N LEU A 98 -8.27 11.61 -0.24
CA LEU A 98 -8.57 11.56 1.19
C LEU A 98 -9.22 10.23 1.60
N ASP A 99 -10.08 9.65 0.76
CA ASP A 99 -10.66 8.33 1.00
C ASP A 99 -9.56 7.23 0.98
N VAL A 100 -8.57 7.32 0.09
CA VAL A 100 -7.39 6.44 0.11
C VAL A 100 -6.61 6.60 1.42
N PHE A 101 -6.33 7.83 1.86
CA PHE A 101 -5.67 8.07 3.14
C PHE A 101 -6.46 7.50 4.32
N ARG A 102 -7.79 7.58 4.29
CA ARG A 102 -8.64 7.02 5.36
C ARG A 102 -8.53 5.51 5.44
N ILE A 103 -8.58 4.82 4.30
CA ILE A 103 -8.39 3.36 4.25
C ILE A 103 -7.02 2.97 4.81
N LEU A 104 -5.95 3.68 4.42
CA LEU A 104 -4.60 3.41 4.92
C LEU A 104 -4.45 3.77 6.41
N TRP A 105 -5.19 4.78 6.88
CA TRP A 105 -5.19 5.15 8.31
C TRP A 105 -5.74 4.04 9.21
N ASP A 106 -6.75 3.32 8.75
CA ASP A 106 -7.36 2.23 9.51
C ASP A 106 -6.40 1.04 9.69
N ILE A 107 -5.46 0.86 8.75
CA ILE A 107 -4.44 -0.20 8.76
C ILE A 107 -3.02 0.34 8.93
N ARG A 108 -2.85 1.54 9.47
CA ARG A 108 -1.58 2.29 9.45
C ARG A 108 -0.40 1.57 10.10
N GLU A 109 -0.64 0.79 11.17
CA GLU A 109 0.44 0.06 11.85
C GLU A 109 0.96 -1.08 10.98
N GLU A 110 0.08 -1.89 10.41
CA GLU A 110 0.43 -2.97 9.48
C GLU A 110 1.05 -2.41 8.20
N PHE A 111 0.59 -1.25 7.75
CA PHE A 111 1.11 -0.56 6.58
C PHE A 111 2.55 -0.07 6.81
N VAL A 112 2.85 0.55 7.95
CA VAL A 112 4.22 0.96 8.32
C VAL A 112 5.12 -0.26 8.53
N LEU A 113 4.60 -1.33 9.15
CA LEU A 113 5.34 -2.60 9.28
C LEU A 113 5.76 -3.15 7.92
N LEU A 114 4.84 -3.16 6.97
CA LEU A 114 5.08 -3.67 5.62
C LEU A 114 6.15 -2.88 4.88
N LEU A 115 6.16 -1.54 5.02
CA LEU A 115 7.08 -0.67 4.30
C LEU A 115 8.46 -0.54 4.97
N GLU A 116 8.50 -0.45 6.32
CA GLU A 116 9.71 -0.06 7.04
C GLU A 116 10.35 -1.18 7.87
N LYS A 117 9.60 -2.22 8.20
CA LYS A 117 10.03 -3.24 9.16
C LYS A 117 10.12 -4.65 8.58
N SER A 118 9.88 -4.80 7.27
CA SER A 118 9.81 -6.08 6.57
C SER A 118 11.15 -6.62 6.06
N ALA A 119 12.26 -5.90 6.25
CA ALA A 119 13.58 -6.34 5.80
C ALA A 119 13.90 -7.78 6.28
N GLY A 120 14.34 -8.64 5.36
CA GLY A 120 14.59 -10.06 5.60
C GLY A 120 13.35 -10.96 5.50
N THR A 121 12.21 -10.46 5.03
CA THR A 121 11.01 -11.23 4.68
C THR A 121 10.78 -11.24 3.17
N VAL A 122 9.78 -12.02 2.72
CA VAL A 122 9.29 -11.96 1.31
C VAL A 122 8.73 -10.59 0.94
N HIS A 123 8.48 -9.71 1.91
CA HIS A 123 7.93 -8.37 1.71
C HIS A 123 8.98 -7.25 1.72
N GLU A 124 10.29 -7.56 1.81
CA GLU A 124 11.34 -6.54 1.99
C GLU A 124 11.38 -5.45 0.92
N ASN A 125 10.95 -5.77 -0.30
CA ASN A 125 10.90 -4.83 -1.43
C ASN A 125 9.50 -4.33 -1.75
N PHE A 126 8.52 -4.53 -0.84
CA PHE A 126 7.10 -4.30 -1.13
C PHE A 126 6.82 -2.90 -1.67
N GLY A 127 7.41 -1.85 -1.10
CA GLY A 127 7.18 -0.47 -1.54
C GLY A 127 7.62 -0.24 -2.99
N HIS A 128 8.77 -0.78 -3.39
CA HIS A 128 9.27 -0.71 -4.76
C HIS A 128 8.39 -1.52 -5.72
N ASP A 129 8.04 -2.76 -5.34
CA ASP A 129 7.22 -3.64 -6.17
C ASP A 129 5.81 -3.08 -6.36
N PHE A 130 5.25 -2.44 -5.33
CA PHE A 130 3.98 -1.75 -5.42
C PHE A 130 4.04 -0.56 -6.40
N ALA A 131 5.08 0.28 -6.30
CA ALA A 131 5.28 1.39 -7.25
C ALA A 131 5.42 0.89 -8.69
N PHE A 132 6.12 -0.24 -8.90
CA PHE A 132 6.26 -0.86 -10.21
C PHE A 132 4.92 -1.37 -10.76
N ARG A 133 4.12 -2.05 -9.95
CA ARG A 133 2.78 -2.53 -10.34
C ARG A 133 1.83 -1.36 -10.66
N MET A 134 1.87 -0.29 -9.88
CA MET A 134 1.10 0.93 -10.15
C MET A 134 1.55 1.61 -11.45
N THR A 135 2.87 1.64 -11.71
CA THR A 135 3.41 2.14 -12.99
C THR A 135 2.78 1.38 -14.16
N HIS A 136 2.78 0.05 -14.10
CA HIS A 136 2.19 -0.77 -15.16
C HIS A 136 0.70 -0.43 -15.38
N ALA A 137 -0.08 -0.27 -14.31
CA ALA A 137 -1.48 0.12 -14.41
C ALA A 137 -1.64 1.50 -15.07
N TYR A 138 -0.92 2.53 -14.61
CA TYR A 138 -1.02 3.88 -15.17
C TYR A 138 -0.49 3.99 -16.59
N THR A 139 0.51 3.19 -16.98
CA THR A 139 0.96 3.10 -18.38
C THR A 139 -0.17 2.65 -19.30
N GLN A 140 -1.00 1.67 -18.90
CA GLN A 140 -2.16 1.24 -19.69
C GLN A 140 -3.16 2.38 -19.92
N TYR A 141 -3.48 3.17 -18.88
CA TYR A 141 -4.34 4.34 -19.03
C TYR A 141 -3.73 5.42 -19.93
N TYR A 142 -2.42 5.62 -19.82
CA TYR A 142 -1.70 6.58 -20.66
C TYR A 142 -1.71 6.15 -22.13
N GLU A 143 -1.42 4.89 -22.43
CA GLU A 143 -1.45 4.35 -23.78
C GLU A 143 -2.85 4.46 -24.42
N GLU A 144 -3.91 4.18 -23.65
CA GLU A 144 -5.28 4.38 -24.12
C GLU A 144 -5.59 5.86 -24.38
N ALA A 145 -5.16 6.76 -23.49
CA ALA A 145 -5.30 8.20 -23.69
C ALA A 145 -4.52 8.71 -24.92
N LYS A 146 -3.33 8.16 -25.19
CA LYS A 146 -2.54 8.43 -26.40
C LYS A 146 -3.27 7.95 -27.66
N LYS A 147 -3.75 6.71 -27.66
CA LYS A 147 -4.48 6.10 -28.79
C LYS A 147 -5.73 6.92 -29.17
N ARG A 148 -6.44 7.48 -28.17
CA ARG A 148 -7.61 8.36 -28.38
C ARG A 148 -7.23 9.82 -28.68
N THR A 149 -5.95 10.15 -28.76
CA THR A 149 -5.45 11.54 -28.97
C THR A 149 -5.85 12.49 -27.82
N ILE A 150 -6.13 11.94 -26.64
CA ILE A 150 -6.45 12.68 -25.41
C ILE A 150 -5.17 13.19 -24.74
N ALA A 151 -4.17 12.33 -24.55
CA ALA A 151 -2.86 12.71 -24.03
C ALA A 151 -1.92 13.10 -25.18
N LYS A 152 -1.20 14.23 -25.03
CA LYS A 152 -0.33 14.80 -26.07
C LYS A 152 1.16 14.81 -25.68
N ALA A 153 1.48 14.74 -24.38
CA ALA A 153 2.86 14.63 -23.94
C ALA A 153 3.44 13.27 -24.32
N GLU A 154 4.75 13.24 -24.62
CA GLU A 154 5.49 11.99 -24.77
C GLU A 154 6.13 11.67 -23.43
N ILE A 155 5.69 10.56 -22.81
CA ILE A 155 6.19 10.07 -21.53
C ILE A 155 6.70 8.64 -21.75
N THR A 156 7.96 8.39 -21.38
CA THR A 156 8.54 7.06 -21.42
C THR A 156 8.09 6.22 -20.22
N ASP A 157 8.20 4.89 -20.29
CA ASP A 157 7.92 4.00 -19.16
C ASP A 157 8.77 4.36 -17.93
N GLN A 158 10.03 4.79 -18.14
CA GLN A 158 10.92 5.22 -17.06
C GLN A 158 10.42 6.51 -16.40
N GLU A 159 9.95 7.48 -17.17
CA GLU A 159 9.36 8.72 -16.63
C GLU A 159 8.04 8.43 -15.90
N MET A 160 7.19 7.56 -16.46
CA MET A 160 5.97 7.13 -15.78
C MET A 160 6.30 6.46 -14.45
N HIS A 161 7.33 5.61 -14.40
CA HIS A 161 7.78 4.99 -13.16
C HIS A 161 8.24 6.01 -12.13
N VAL A 162 9.00 7.01 -12.52
CA VAL A 162 9.43 8.10 -11.63
C VAL A 162 8.22 8.86 -11.08
N LEU A 163 7.26 9.23 -11.93
CA LEU A 163 6.05 9.94 -11.52
C LEU A 163 5.19 9.11 -10.55
N CYS A 164 5.00 7.82 -10.84
CA CYS A 164 4.28 6.91 -9.95
C CYS A 164 5.00 6.73 -8.61
N THR A 165 6.34 6.68 -8.61
CA THR A 165 7.14 6.59 -7.39
C THR A 165 7.00 7.86 -6.54
N VAL A 166 7.05 9.05 -7.15
CA VAL A 166 6.82 10.32 -6.44
C VAL A 166 5.42 10.36 -5.82
N PHE A 167 4.41 9.96 -6.59
CA PHE A 167 3.04 9.89 -6.08
C PHE A 167 2.93 8.92 -4.90
N TRP A 168 3.44 7.69 -5.05
CA TRP A 168 3.42 6.67 -4.01
C TRP A 168 4.14 7.13 -2.73
N THR A 169 5.31 7.72 -2.88
CA THR A 169 6.07 8.32 -1.77
C THR A 169 5.22 9.35 -1.04
N SER A 170 4.54 10.23 -1.76
CA SER A 170 3.66 11.25 -1.17
C SER A 170 2.45 10.66 -0.42
N ILE A 171 2.05 9.43 -0.73
CA ILE A 171 0.96 8.73 -0.04
C ILE A 171 1.44 8.08 1.26
N TYR A 172 2.61 7.43 1.28
CA TYR A 172 3.02 6.65 2.45
C TYR A 172 3.88 7.42 3.46
N GLU A 173 4.68 8.39 3.04
CA GLU A 173 5.55 9.19 3.91
C GLU A 173 4.83 9.84 5.11
N PRO A 174 3.59 10.35 4.98
CA PRO A 174 2.84 10.84 6.12
C PRO A 174 2.69 9.82 7.27
N PHE A 175 2.58 8.52 6.94
CA PHE A 175 2.47 7.46 7.94
C PHE A 175 3.82 7.12 8.56
N ILE A 176 4.89 7.14 7.78
CA ILE A 176 6.26 6.93 8.26
C ILE A 176 6.66 8.05 9.26
N HIS A 177 6.22 9.28 8.99
CA HIS A 177 6.45 10.44 9.84
C HIS A 177 5.39 10.62 10.95
N GLU A 178 4.53 9.63 11.17
CA GLU A 178 3.51 9.62 12.23
C GLU A 178 2.63 10.90 12.24
N MET A 179 2.34 11.45 11.05
CA MET A 179 1.47 12.62 10.93
C MET A 179 0.08 12.31 11.49
N SER A 180 -0.47 13.26 12.26
CA SER A 180 -1.84 13.18 12.75
C SER A 180 -2.84 13.22 11.60
N TRP A 181 -4.07 12.73 11.82
CA TRP A 181 -5.12 12.77 10.79
C TRP A 181 -5.34 14.18 10.23
N LYS A 182 -5.31 15.19 11.08
CA LYS A 182 -5.44 16.60 10.66
C LYS A 182 -4.31 17.04 9.72
N GLU A 183 -3.09 16.62 10.00
CA GLU A 183 -1.92 16.91 9.13
C GLU A 183 -2.03 16.18 7.80
N ILE A 184 -2.55 14.95 7.80
CA ILE A 184 -2.83 14.19 6.57
C ILE A 184 -3.92 14.89 5.72
N GLU A 185 -4.99 15.42 6.32
CA GLU A 185 -6.00 16.20 5.61
C GLU A 185 -5.40 17.45 4.93
N GLU A 186 -4.52 18.18 5.62
CA GLU A 186 -3.83 19.33 5.02
C GLU A 186 -2.80 18.89 3.97
N HIS A 187 -2.07 17.80 4.20
CA HIS A 187 -1.16 17.22 3.22
C HIS A 187 -1.89 16.81 1.94
N CYS A 188 -3.07 16.19 2.04
CA CYS A 188 -3.89 15.82 0.89
C CYS A 188 -4.20 17.02 0.00
N LYS A 189 -4.57 18.17 0.58
CA LYS A 189 -4.81 19.42 -0.15
C LYS A 189 -3.57 19.93 -0.87
N VAL A 190 -2.40 19.84 -0.21
CA VAL A 190 -1.11 20.23 -0.81
C VAL A 190 -0.76 19.30 -1.96
N LEU A 191 -0.88 17.98 -1.74
CA LEU A 191 -0.59 16.95 -2.73
C LEU A 191 -1.41 17.13 -4.00
N CYS A 192 -2.73 17.35 -3.88
CA CYS A 192 -3.63 17.55 -5.03
C CYS A 192 -3.32 18.84 -5.83
N ARG A 193 -2.66 19.83 -5.21
CA ARG A 193 -2.19 21.03 -5.91
C ARG A 193 -0.81 20.84 -6.52
N PHE A 194 0.03 20.02 -5.90
CA PHE A 194 1.41 19.78 -6.34
C PHE A 194 1.48 18.85 -7.55
N LEU A 195 0.69 17.77 -7.57
CA LEU A 195 0.69 16.78 -8.65
C LEU A 195 -0.46 17.04 -9.63
N ASP A 196 -0.16 17.66 -10.75
CA ASP A 196 -1.09 17.88 -11.86
C ASP A 196 -0.84 16.82 -12.95
N TRP A 197 -1.46 15.65 -12.76
CA TRP A 197 -1.35 14.54 -13.71
C TRP A 197 -1.87 14.89 -15.09
N LYS A 198 -3.01 15.61 -15.20
CA LYS A 198 -3.53 16.06 -16.51
C LYS A 198 -2.47 16.81 -17.29
N LYS A 199 -1.79 17.74 -16.63
CA LYS A 199 -0.76 18.55 -17.24
C LYS A 199 0.47 17.72 -17.56
N ALA A 200 0.87 16.80 -16.68
CA ALA A 200 2.02 15.93 -16.90
C ALA A 200 1.85 15.08 -18.16
N VAL A 201 0.66 14.46 -18.36
CA VAL A 201 0.37 13.65 -19.57
C VAL A 201 -0.08 14.47 -20.77
N GLY A 202 -0.15 15.81 -20.66
CA GLY A 202 -0.52 16.70 -21.75
C GLY A 202 -1.99 16.65 -22.16
N ILE A 203 -2.90 16.41 -21.20
CA ILE A 203 -4.35 16.52 -21.41
C ILE A 203 -4.72 18.01 -21.30
N MET A 204 -5.19 18.56 -22.40
CA MET A 204 -5.68 19.93 -22.45
C MET A 204 -7.18 19.98 -22.19
N ASP A 205 -7.65 21.07 -21.58
CA ASP A 205 -9.09 21.32 -21.36
C ASP A 205 -9.85 21.54 -22.68
#